data_049256022c005d516b7e1e8313f34bb1
#
_entry.id   049256022c005d516b7e1e8313f34bb1
#
_cell.length_a   1.000
_cell.length_b   1.000
_cell.length_c   1.000
_cell.angle_alpha   90.00
_cell.angle_beta   90.00
_cell.angle_gamma   90.00
#
_symmetry.space_group_name_H-M   'P 1'
#
loop_
_entity.id
_entity.type
_entity.pdbx_description
1 polymer ?
#
loop_
_entity_poly.entity_id
_entity_poly.type
_entity_poly.pdbx_seq_one_letter_code
_entity_poly.pdbx_strand_id
1 'polypeptide(L)'
;MPVTEILWTTQAGYPPLATLQCLPLAGALLLLIMREDDLALVLGRLFAVAELVVAIDLYARIDVSTAIMQFAERLDLLAYHAAVDGVSVLFILLTALLGVLLSFYGMARQQITPVQLLSVLLIIESSQMTMLTTMNLLWFAGASALQLALVGYLLWRWASAREENLALSRFLQYQLFGWCLFLAGSIVLVWSHADVLGGHWSFDLFDLLQTPQIGKYQSAAFYLLFYGLAIRTPLFPLHGWLPNSAGYGLIAVGP
;
A
#
# COMPACT_ATOMS: atom_id res chain seq x y z
N MET A 1 -27.17 -6.99 1.18
CA MET A 1 -27.34 -6.33 -0.13
C MET A 1 -26.20 -6.81 -0.99
N PRO A 2 -26.41 -7.19 -2.26
CA PRO A 2 -25.31 -7.51 -3.14
C PRO A 2 -24.43 -6.25 -3.25
N VAL A 3 -23.14 -6.39 -3.00
CA VAL A 3 -22.20 -5.29 -3.20
C VAL A 3 -22.09 -5.10 -4.71
N THR A 4 -22.58 -3.98 -5.19
CA THR A 4 -22.53 -3.62 -6.62
C THR A 4 -21.25 -2.84 -6.86
N GLU A 5 -20.60 -3.10 -7.98
CA GLU A 5 -19.39 -2.41 -8.42
C GLU A 5 -19.56 -1.89 -9.83
N ILE A 6 -18.91 -0.80 -10.17
CA ILE A 6 -18.89 -0.23 -11.51
C ILE A 6 -17.54 -0.56 -12.16
N LEU A 7 -17.60 -1.25 -13.30
CA LEU A 7 -16.40 -1.65 -14.02
C LEU A 7 -15.68 -0.45 -14.63
N TRP A 8 -14.35 -0.48 -14.63
CA TRP A 8 -13.50 0.54 -15.25
C TRP A 8 -13.82 0.78 -16.74
N THR A 9 -14.25 -0.26 -17.45
CA THR A 9 -14.60 -0.18 -18.89
C THR A 9 -15.74 0.80 -19.18
N THR A 10 -16.59 1.08 -18.20
CA THR A 10 -17.68 2.04 -18.33
C THR A 10 -17.30 3.47 -17.94
N GLN A 11 -16.24 3.62 -17.14
CA GLN A 11 -15.83 4.93 -16.57
C GLN A 11 -14.54 5.46 -17.20
N ALA A 12 -13.66 4.59 -17.65
CA ALA A 12 -12.36 4.94 -18.22
C ALA A 12 -12.07 4.11 -19.48
N GLY A 13 -11.26 4.64 -20.40
CA GLY A 13 -10.82 3.91 -21.60
C GLY A 13 -9.61 3.01 -21.37
N TYR A 14 -9.10 2.92 -20.12
CA TYR A 14 -7.94 2.14 -19.71
C TYR A 14 -8.11 1.71 -18.25
N PRO A 15 -7.38 0.67 -17.76
CA PRO A 15 -7.44 0.22 -16.37
C PRO A 15 -6.64 1.18 -15.46
N PRO A 16 -7.27 2.15 -14.78
CA PRO A 16 -6.55 3.19 -14.04
C PRO A 16 -5.87 2.64 -12.78
N LEU A 17 -6.47 1.66 -12.09
CA LEU A 17 -5.93 1.14 -10.84
C LEU A 17 -4.68 0.28 -11.07
N ALA A 18 -4.72 -0.61 -12.08
CA ALA A 18 -3.53 -1.35 -12.49
C ALA A 18 -2.43 -0.40 -12.99
N THR A 19 -2.79 0.69 -13.70
CA THR A 19 -1.83 1.70 -14.15
C THR A 19 -1.15 2.38 -12.96
N LEU A 20 -1.89 2.80 -11.93
CA LEU A 20 -1.34 3.39 -10.70
C LEU A 20 -0.39 2.45 -9.95
N GLN A 21 -0.66 1.15 -9.97
CA GLN A 21 0.22 0.16 -9.33
C GLN A 21 1.47 -0.13 -10.16
N CYS A 22 1.33 -0.27 -11.48
CA CYS A 22 2.41 -0.70 -12.37
C CYS A 22 3.34 0.44 -12.79
N LEU A 23 2.85 1.68 -12.87
CA LEU A 23 3.61 2.82 -13.37
C LEU A 23 4.84 3.13 -12.51
N PRO A 24 4.72 3.32 -11.16
CA PRO A 24 5.89 3.53 -10.32
C PRO A 24 6.80 2.30 -10.25
N LEU A 25 6.25 1.09 -10.32
CA LEU A 25 7.04 -0.14 -10.37
C LEU A 25 7.89 -0.20 -11.66
N ALA A 26 7.32 0.15 -12.81
CA ALA A 26 8.05 0.23 -14.08
C ALA A 26 9.15 1.29 -14.02
N GLY A 27 8.87 2.46 -13.43
CA GLY A 27 9.86 3.49 -13.16
C GLY A 27 11.01 2.98 -12.30
N ALA A 28 10.71 2.31 -11.20
CA ALA A 28 11.71 1.73 -10.31
C ALA A 28 12.61 0.70 -11.02
N LEU A 29 12.01 -0.22 -11.78
CA LEU A 29 12.74 -1.23 -12.55
C LEU A 29 13.66 -0.59 -13.59
N LEU A 30 13.19 0.44 -14.27
CA LEU A 30 14.01 1.19 -15.21
C LEU A 30 15.23 1.84 -14.53
N LEU A 31 15.02 2.48 -13.37
CA LEU A 31 16.10 3.09 -12.58
C LEU A 31 17.14 2.06 -12.13
N LEU A 32 16.72 0.86 -11.73
CA LEU A 32 17.63 -0.21 -11.31
C LEU A 32 18.53 -0.68 -12.47
N ILE A 33 18.05 -0.60 -13.73
CA ILE A 33 18.81 -0.97 -14.94
C ILE A 33 19.77 0.15 -15.36
N MET A 34 19.35 1.42 -15.26
CA MET A 34 20.10 2.57 -15.79
C MET A 34 21.29 2.98 -14.93
N ARG A 35 21.43 2.49 -13.71
CA ARG A 35 22.46 2.88 -12.75
C ARG A 35 22.43 4.39 -12.42
N GLU A 36 23.56 4.90 -11.88
CA GLU A 36 23.68 6.28 -11.39
C GLU A 36 23.93 7.25 -12.55
N ASP A 37 22.89 7.75 -13.17
CA ASP A 37 22.92 8.72 -14.25
C ASP A 37 21.90 9.83 -14.00
N ASP A 38 22.23 11.06 -14.35
CA ASP A 38 21.32 12.21 -14.25
C ASP A 38 20.04 11.99 -15.04
N LEU A 39 20.12 11.27 -16.17
CA LEU A 39 18.97 10.88 -16.98
C LEU A 39 18.03 9.96 -16.20
N ALA A 40 18.57 9.01 -15.41
CA ALA A 40 17.77 8.11 -14.57
C ALA A 40 16.91 8.90 -13.58
N LEU A 41 17.48 9.93 -12.94
CA LEU A 41 16.75 10.79 -12.02
C LEU A 41 15.60 11.56 -12.68
N VAL A 42 15.85 12.11 -13.87
CA VAL A 42 14.82 12.80 -14.64
C VAL A 42 13.68 11.84 -14.99
N LEU A 43 14.03 10.63 -15.46
CA LEU A 43 13.02 9.62 -15.79
C LEU A 43 12.21 9.18 -14.56
N GLY A 44 12.86 8.92 -13.43
CA GLY A 44 12.15 8.55 -12.19
C GLY A 44 11.14 9.61 -11.73
N ARG A 45 11.50 10.90 -11.83
CA ARG A 45 10.58 12.01 -11.57
C ARG A 45 9.43 12.06 -12.58
N LEU A 46 9.70 11.77 -13.83
CA LEU A 46 8.65 11.73 -14.86
C LEU A 46 7.64 10.61 -14.56
N PHE A 47 8.10 9.45 -14.06
CA PHE A 47 7.19 8.38 -13.62
C PHE A 47 6.32 8.82 -12.42
N ALA A 48 6.89 9.48 -11.41
CA ALA A 48 6.11 10.01 -10.29
C ALA A 48 5.09 11.09 -10.74
N VAL A 49 5.49 11.99 -11.64
CA VAL A 49 4.56 12.99 -12.21
C VAL A 49 3.48 12.33 -13.05
N ALA A 50 3.82 11.32 -13.86
CA ALA A 50 2.85 10.58 -14.66
C ALA A 50 1.82 9.85 -13.76
N GLU A 51 2.26 9.27 -12.64
CA GLU A 51 1.37 8.67 -11.64
C GLU A 51 0.41 9.70 -11.04
N LEU A 52 0.90 10.88 -10.68
CA LEU A 52 0.05 11.97 -10.19
C LEU A 52 -0.99 12.39 -11.24
N VAL A 53 -0.63 12.44 -12.54
CA VAL A 53 -1.57 12.74 -13.62
C VAL A 53 -2.67 11.68 -13.69
N VAL A 54 -2.34 10.39 -13.58
CA VAL A 54 -3.33 9.29 -13.54
C VAL A 54 -4.22 9.40 -12.28
N ALA A 55 -3.65 9.74 -11.13
CA ALA A 55 -4.42 9.95 -9.89
C ALA A 55 -5.39 11.13 -10.00
N ILE A 56 -5.00 12.23 -10.66
CA ILE A 56 -5.88 13.37 -10.95
C ILE A 56 -6.99 12.98 -11.93
N ASP A 57 -6.68 12.21 -12.98
CA ASP A 57 -7.69 11.73 -13.94
C ASP A 57 -8.72 10.82 -13.25
N LEU A 58 -8.24 9.91 -12.37
CA LEU A 58 -9.11 9.07 -11.55
C LEU A 58 -10.04 9.91 -10.66
N TYR A 59 -9.48 10.90 -9.95
CA TYR A 59 -10.25 11.81 -9.10
C TYR A 59 -11.30 12.61 -9.88
N ALA A 60 -10.97 13.06 -11.08
CA ALA A 60 -11.88 13.84 -11.93
C ALA A 60 -13.08 13.02 -12.46
N ARG A 61 -12.94 11.70 -12.53
CA ARG A 61 -13.97 10.79 -13.09
C ARG A 61 -14.80 10.09 -12.02
N ILE A 62 -14.43 10.17 -10.73
CA ILE A 62 -15.20 9.51 -9.68
C ILE A 62 -16.57 10.15 -9.52
N ASP A 63 -17.59 9.31 -9.42
CA ASP A 63 -18.94 9.77 -9.11
C ASP A 63 -19.14 9.81 -7.59
N VAL A 64 -19.10 11.00 -7.01
CA VAL A 64 -19.27 11.23 -5.57
C VAL A 64 -20.72 11.09 -5.09
N SER A 65 -21.66 10.93 -6.01
CA SER A 65 -23.09 10.77 -5.68
C SER A 65 -23.44 9.35 -5.23
N THR A 66 -22.56 8.37 -5.49
CA THR A 66 -22.78 6.97 -5.20
C THR A 66 -21.82 6.45 -4.12
N ALA A 67 -22.32 5.55 -3.27
CA ALA A 67 -21.49 4.82 -2.31
C ALA A 67 -21.00 3.46 -2.85
N ILE A 68 -21.10 3.25 -4.16
CA ILE A 68 -20.73 2.02 -4.84
C ILE A 68 -19.23 2.06 -5.14
N MET A 69 -18.57 0.89 -5.07
CA MET A 69 -17.18 0.77 -5.50
C MET A 69 -17.06 1.00 -7.00
N GLN A 70 -16.06 1.80 -7.42
CA GLN A 70 -15.88 2.27 -8.79
C GLN A 70 -14.55 1.80 -9.36
N PHE A 71 -14.43 1.88 -10.69
CA PHE A 71 -13.25 1.45 -11.46
C PHE A 71 -12.85 0.01 -11.17
N ALA A 72 -13.82 -0.88 -10.93
CA ALA A 72 -13.54 -2.27 -10.60
C ALA A 72 -12.76 -2.96 -11.72
N GLU A 73 -11.61 -3.54 -11.36
CA GLU A 73 -10.70 -4.29 -12.21
C GLU A 73 -10.54 -5.69 -11.65
N ARG A 74 -10.79 -6.72 -12.48
CA ARG A 74 -10.64 -8.11 -12.09
C ARG A 74 -9.77 -8.87 -13.07
N LEU A 75 -8.89 -9.71 -12.54
CA LEU A 75 -8.07 -10.63 -13.29
C LEU A 75 -8.05 -11.99 -12.57
N ASP A 76 -8.83 -12.94 -13.05
CA ASP A 76 -9.07 -14.24 -12.41
C ASP A 76 -7.78 -15.05 -12.22
N LEU A 77 -6.85 -14.97 -13.18
CA LEU A 77 -5.59 -15.72 -13.16
C LEU A 77 -4.75 -15.47 -11.90
N LEU A 78 -4.79 -14.24 -11.36
CA LEU A 78 -4.01 -13.82 -10.21
C LEU A 78 -4.88 -13.57 -8.97
N ALA A 79 -6.16 -13.90 -9.02
CA ALA A 79 -7.14 -13.50 -8.01
C ALA A 79 -7.05 -11.99 -7.71
N TYR A 80 -6.67 -11.20 -8.73
CA TYR A 80 -6.55 -9.76 -8.61
C TYR A 80 -7.93 -9.13 -8.71
N HIS A 81 -8.28 -8.37 -7.68
CA HIS A 81 -9.49 -7.58 -7.64
C HIS A 81 -9.15 -6.23 -7.02
N ALA A 82 -9.35 -5.17 -7.76
CA ALA A 82 -9.14 -3.79 -7.32
C ALA A 82 -10.40 -2.97 -7.60
N ALA A 83 -10.74 -2.11 -6.66
CA ALA A 83 -11.82 -1.13 -6.79
C ALA A 83 -11.56 0.01 -5.80
N VAL A 84 -12.16 1.17 -6.01
CA VAL A 84 -11.99 2.34 -5.15
C VAL A 84 -13.32 3.00 -4.82
N ASP A 85 -13.33 3.65 -3.67
CA ASP A 85 -14.40 4.56 -3.24
C ASP A 85 -13.90 6.02 -3.22
N GLY A 86 -14.78 6.95 -2.90
CA GLY A 86 -14.42 8.36 -2.83
C GLY A 86 -13.35 8.70 -1.79
N VAL A 87 -13.24 7.91 -0.71
CA VAL A 87 -12.22 8.12 0.32
C VAL A 87 -10.87 7.60 -0.15
N SER A 88 -10.83 6.41 -0.73
CA SER A 88 -9.60 5.80 -1.26
C SER A 88 -8.95 6.68 -2.34
N VAL A 89 -9.76 7.31 -3.21
CA VAL A 89 -9.24 8.20 -4.26
C VAL A 89 -8.55 9.43 -3.70
N LEU A 90 -9.04 10.00 -2.59
CA LEU A 90 -8.34 11.11 -1.92
C LEU A 90 -6.97 10.69 -1.38
N PHE A 91 -6.87 9.49 -0.79
CA PHE A 91 -5.59 8.95 -0.33
C PHE A 91 -4.65 8.60 -1.49
N ILE A 92 -5.17 8.08 -2.60
CA ILE A 92 -4.41 7.85 -3.83
C ILE A 92 -3.80 9.17 -4.33
N LEU A 93 -4.63 10.22 -4.44
CA LEU A 93 -4.16 11.54 -4.87
C LEU A 93 -3.10 12.12 -3.93
N LEU A 94 -3.30 11.99 -2.60
CA LEU A 94 -2.34 12.42 -1.60
C LEU A 94 -1.02 11.64 -1.71
N THR A 95 -1.08 10.33 -1.89
CA THR A 95 0.10 9.46 -2.03
C THR A 95 0.91 9.85 -3.27
N ALA A 96 0.26 9.99 -4.42
CA ALA A 96 0.91 10.41 -5.67
C ALA A 96 1.54 11.81 -5.55
N LEU A 97 0.86 12.76 -4.89
CA LEU A 97 1.43 14.08 -4.62
C LEU A 97 2.68 14.00 -3.73
N LEU A 98 2.63 13.19 -2.67
CA LEU A 98 3.80 12.97 -1.79
C LEU A 98 4.94 12.29 -2.53
N GLY A 99 4.67 11.34 -3.42
CA GLY A 99 5.66 10.69 -4.28
C GLY A 99 6.42 11.69 -5.14
N VAL A 100 5.69 12.59 -5.80
CA VAL A 100 6.31 13.71 -6.55
C VAL A 100 7.18 14.57 -5.65
N LEU A 101 6.66 15.05 -4.51
CA LEU A 101 7.41 15.89 -3.58
C LEU A 101 8.68 15.20 -3.07
N LEU A 102 8.60 13.93 -2.69
CA LEU A 102 9.72 13.14 -2.21
C LEU A 102 10.76 12.90 -3.31
N SER A 103 10.34 12.72 -4.57
CA SER A 103 11.24 12.56 -5.71
C SER A 103 12.18 13.76 -5.93
N PHE A 104 11.71 14.95 -5.58
CA PHE A 104 12.53 16.17 -5.62
C PHE A 104 13.34 16.40 -4.34
N TYR A 105 12.79 16.05 -3.16
CA TYR A 105 13.43 16.28 -1.87
C TYR A 105 14.66 15.39 -1.62
N GLY A 106 14.60 14.11 -1.99
CA GLY A 106 15.68 13.14 -1.77
C GLY A 106 17.02 13.49 -2.40
N MET A 107 17.06 14.53 -3.26
CA MET A 107 18.27 14.98 -3.95
C MET A 107 19.11 15.97 -3.20
N ALA A 108 18.60 16.59 -2.15
CA ALA A 108 19.33 17.64 -1.42
C ALA A 108 20.48 17.08 -0.55
N ARG A 109 20.59 15.75 -0.37
CA ARG A 109 21.61 15.13 0.49
C ARG A 109 22.65 14.35 -0.30
N GLN A 110 23.92 14.82 -0.23
CA GLN A 110 25.07 14.28 -0.95
C GLN A 110 25.58 12.89 -0.53
N GLN A 111 24.98 12.22 0.46
CA GLN A 111 25.50 10.95 1.01
C GLN A 111 24.78 9.69 0.53
N ILE A 112 23.77 9.84 -0.31
CA ILE A 112 22.92 8.74 -0.78
C ILE A 112 22.99 8.72 -2.29
N THR A 113 23.10 7.53 -2.89
CA THR A 113 22.93 7.40 -4.34
C THR A 113 21.47 7.74 -4.68
N PRO A 114 21.21 8.89 -5.33
CA PRO A 114 19.85 9.42 -5.47
C PRO A 114 18.96 8.46 -6.27
N VAL A 115 19.53 7.73 -7.22
CA VAL A 115 18.82 6.77 -8.06
C VAL A 115 18.31 5.58 -7.25
N GLN A 116 19.14 5.02 -6.35
CA GLN A 116 18.72 3.92 -5.48
C GLN A 116 17.59 4.35 -4.52
N LEU A 117 17.71 5.53 -3.93
CA LEU A 117 16.65 6.05 -3.06
C LEU A 117 15.35 6.21 -3.84
N LEU A 118 15.40 6.84 -5.01
CA LEU A 118 14.22 7.07 -5.83
C LEU A 118 13.58 5.76 -6.30
N SER A 119 14.39 4.75 -6.69
CA SER A 119 13.86 3.44 -7.06
C SER A 119 13.13 2.75 -5.91
N VAL A 120 13.69 2.80 -4.70
CA VAL A 120 13.01 2.24 -3.50
C VAL A 120 11.74 3.01 -3.17
N LEU A 121 11.74 4.34 -3.26
CA LEU A 121 10.55 5.15 -3.03
C LEU A 121 9.43 4.82 -4.03
N LEU A 122 9.75 4.65 -5.32
CA LEU A 122 8.77 4.26 -6.33
C LEU A 122 8.18 2.85 -6.08
N ILE A 123 8.98 1.89 -5.57
CA ILE A 123 8.45 0.57 -5.20
C ILE A 123 7.53 0.68 -3.97
N ILE A 124 7.89 1.51 -2.99
CA ILE A 124 7.03 1.79 -1.82
C ILE A 124 5.72 2.42 -2.29
N GLU A 125 5.76 3.38 -3.21
CA GLU A 125 4.59 4.03 -3.78
C GLU A 125 3.69 3.03 -4.51
N SER A 126 4.24 2.17 -5.37
CA SER A 126 3.50 1.07 -6.01
C SER A 126 2.81 0.15 -4.99
N SER A 127 3.53 -0.25 -3.92
CA SER A 127 2.94 -1.07 -2.86
C SER A 127 1.84 -0.34 -2.09
N GLN A 128 1.98 0.96 -1.87
CA GLN A 128 0.95 1.79 -1.24
C GLN A 128 -0.29 1.91 -2.12
N MET A 129 -0.12 2.14 -3.44
CA MET A 129 -1.24 2.16 -4.39
C MET A 129 -1.97 0.82 -4.41
N THR A 130 -1.22 -0.29 -4.39
CA THR A 130 -1.83 -1.64 -4.30
C THR A 130 -2.66 -1.80 -3.02
N MET A 131 -2.16 -1.33 -1.87
CA MET A 131 -2.91 -1.41 -0.61
C MET A 131 -4.18 -0.55 -0.58
N LEU A 132 -4.17 0.61 -1.28
CA LEU A 132 -5.31 1.53 -1.34
C LEU A 132 -6.40 1.08 -2.31
N THR A 133 -6.08 0.20 -3.25
CA THR A 133 -6.99 -0.19 -4.34
C THR A 133 -7.46 -1.63 -4.27
N THR A 134 -6.70 -2.53 -3.63
CA THR A 134 -7.02 -3.96 -3.63
C THR A 134 -8.22 -4.33 -2.77
N MET A 135 -9.07 -5.19 -3.31
CA MET A 135 -10.18 -5.84 -2.60
C MET A 135 -9.81 -7.25 -2.11
N ASN A 136 -8.59 -7.71 -2.36
CA ASN A 136 -8.13 -9.03 -1.96
C ASN A 136 -7.14 -8.94 -0.78
N LEU A 137 -7.46 -9.65 0.32
CA LEU A 137 -6.66 -9.63 1.56
C LEU A 137 -5.24 -10.17 1.37
N LEU A 138 -5.01 -11.13 0.44
CA LEU A 138 -3.65 -11.62 0.16
C LEU A 138 -2.82 -10.58 -0.59
N TRP A 139 -3.40 -9.88 -1.56
CA TRP A 139 -2.72 -8.77 -2.24
C TRP A 139 -2.37 -7.65 -1.27
N PHE A 140 -3.30 -7.30 -0.37
CA PHE A 140 -3.04 -6.34 0.70
C PHE A 140 -1.90 -6.80 1.62
N ALA A 141 -1.93 -8.06 2.06
CA ALA A 141 -0.89 -8.63 2.91
C ALA A 141 0.48 -8.64 2.21
N GLY A 142 0.52 -9.04 0.93
CA GLY A 142 1.74 -9.06 0.12
C GLY A 142 2.33 -7.67 -0.09
N ALA A 143 1.52 -6.70 -0.52
CA ALA A 143 1.94 -5.31 -0.70
C ALA A 143 2.44 -4.72 0.62
N SER A 144 1.75 -4.99 1.72
CA SER A 144 2.13 -4.52 3.04
C SER A 144 3.41 -5.17 3.58
N ALA A 145 3.69 -6.44 3.25
CA ALA A 145 4.96 -7.09 3.56
C ALA A 145 6.11 -6.48 2.77
N LEU A 146 5.90 -6.20 1.48
CA LEU A 146 6.87 -5.53 0.63
C LEU A 146 7.20 -4.13 1.18
N GLN A 147 6.18 -3.35 1.53
CA GLN A 147 6.35 -2.03 2.13
C GLN A 147 7.14 -2.11 3.45
N LEU A 148 6.82 -3.07 4.32
CA LEU A 148 7.55 -3.33 5.57
C LEU A 148 9.03 -3.60 5.32
N ALA A 149 9.34 -4.47 4.35
CA ALA A 149 10.71 -4.82 4.00
C ALA A 149 11.48 -3.60 3.46
N LEU A 150 10.85 -2.80 2.59
CA LEU A 150 11.49 -1.64 1.98
C LEU A 150 11.70 -0.49 2.95
N VAL A 151 10.72 -0.19 3.82
CA VAL A 151 10.90 0.81 4.88
C VAL A 151 11.95 0.35 5.90
N GLY A 152 11.96 -0.95 6.26
CA GLY A 152 13.02 -1.54 7.07
C GLY A 152 14.40 -1.40 6.42
N TYR A 153 14.49 -1.63 5.10
CA TYR A 153 15.71 -1.42 4.32
C TYR A 153 16.17 0.04 4.32
N LEU A 154 15.23 0.99 4.17
CA LEU A 154 15.54 2.42 4.26
C LEU A 154 16.08 2.80 5.65
N LEU A 155 15.45 2.32 6.71
CA LEU A 155 15.92 2.55 8.08
C LEU A 155 17.31 1.92 8.31
N TRP A 156 17.53 0.71 7.83
CA TRP A 156 18.82 0.05 7.94
C TRP A 156 19.93 0.75 7.14
N ARG A 157 19.62 1.21 5.95
CA ARG A 157 20.65 1.71 5.02
C ARG A 157 20.96 3.19 5.21
N TRP A 158 19.99 3.98 5.64
CA TRP A 158 20.07 5.46 5.63
C TRP A 158 19.71 6.15 6.94
N ALA A 159 19.40 5.44 8.02
CA ALA A 159 19.21 6.05 9.32
C ALA A 159 20.54 6.56 9.90
N SER A 160 20.47 7.49 10.85
CA SER A 160 21.65 8.04 11.50
C SER A 160 22.37 6.99 12.36
N ALA A 161 23.68 6.80 12.14
CA ALA A 161 24.48 5.66 12.63
C ALA A 161 24.47 5.40 14.15
N ARG A 162 24.08 6.37 14.98
CA ARG A 162 24.19 6.24 16.45
C ARG A 162 23.02 5.47 17.10
N GLU A 163 21.83 5.50 16.48
CA GLU A 163 20.62 4.89 17.03
C GLU A 163 19.81 4.06 15.98
N GLU A 164 20.46 3.76 14.86
CA GLU A 164 19.94 3.00 13.74
C GLU A 164 19.31 1.67 14.16
N ASN A 165 20.03 0.90 14.98
CA ASN A 165 19.58 -0.42 15.44
C ASN A 165 18.33 -0.33 16.33
N LEU A 166 18.16 0.75 17.08
CA LEU A 166 17.00 0.91 17.96
C LEU A 166 15.75 1.27 17.15
N ALA A 167 15.87 2.19 16.19
CA ALA A 167 14.76 2.58 15.33
C ALA A 167 14.30 1.42 14.46
N LEU A 168 15.25 0.73 13.81
CA LEU A 168 14.97 -0.45 12.98
C LEU A 168 14.34 -1.58 13.79
N SER A 169 14.94 -1.93 14.95
CA SER A 169 14.46 -3.02 15.79
C SER A 169 13.03 -2.77 16.28
N ARG A 170 12.74 -1.58 16.79
CA ARG A 170 11.38 -1.22 17.22
C ARG A 170 10.38 -1.20 16.08
N PHE A 171 10.76 -0.61 14.95
CA PHE A 171 9.91 -0.62 13.76
C PHE A 171 9.56 -2.05 13.33
N LEU A 172 10.57 -2.92 13.18
CA LEU A 172 10.35 -4.30 12.75
C LEU A 172 9.52 -5.10 13.76
N GLN A 173 9.79 -4.97 15.07
CA GLN A 173 9.04 -5.69 16.10
C GLN A 173 7.55 -5.36 16.06
N TYR A 174 7.20 -4.07 16.04
CA TYR A 174 5.79 -3.66 16.00
C TYR A 174 5.13 -4.01 14.66
N GLN A 175 5.76 -3.69 13.56
CA GLN A 175 5.17 -3.86 12.24
C GLN A 175 5.02 -5.34 11.85
N LEU A 176 6.01 -6.18 12.15
CA LEU A 176 5.91 -7.64 11.93
C LEU A 176 4.82 -8.25 12.81
N PHE A 177 4.74 -7.85 14.09
CA PHE A 177 3.68 -8.34 14.96
C PHE A 177 2.31 -7.92 14.46
N GLY A 178 2.13 -6.65 14.07
CA GLY A 178 0.88 -6.18 13.45
C GLY A 178 0.53 -6.91 12.16
N TRP A 179 1.53 -7.17 11.31
CA TRP A 179 1.33 -7.93 10.08
C TRP A 179 0.93 -9.40 10.33
N CYS A 180 1.55 -10.06 11.31
CA CYS A 180 1.17 -11.42 11.72
C CYS A 180 -0.26 -11.47 12.26
N LEU A 181 -0.66 -10.49 13.08
CA LEU A 181 -2.05 -10.40 13.57
C LEU A 181 -3.04 -10.19 12.42
N PHE A 182 -2.72 -9.32 11.47
CA PHE A 182 -3.55 -9.10 10.28
C PHE A 182 -3.70 -10.38 9.46
N LEU A 183 -2.62 -11.12 9.20
CA LEU A 183 -2.67 -12.41 8.50
C LEU A 183 -3.51 -13.44 9.26
N ALA A 184 -3.30 -13.57 10.56
CA ALA A 184 -4.06 -14.50 11.38
C ALA A 184 -5.56 -14.16 11.35
N GLY A 185 -5.91 -12.88 11.45
CA GLY A 185 -7.29 -12.41 11.34
C GLY A 185 -7.91 -12.69 9.96
N SER A 186 -7.15 -12.47 8.89
CA SER A 186 -7.57 -12.78 7.51
C SER A 186 -7.82 -14.27 7.32
N ILE A 187 -6.93 -15.13 7.85
CA ILE A 187 -7.09 -16.59 7.79
C ILE A 187 -8.34 -17.04 8.57
N VAL A 188 -8.57 -16.51 9.77
CA VAL A 188 -9.76 -16.83 10.57
C VAL A 188 -11.04 -16.41 9.84
N LEU A 189 -11.03 -15.25 9.18
CA LEU A 189 -12.18 -14.77 8.40
C LEU A 189 -12.46 -15.67 7.20
N VAL A 190 -11.42 -16.02 6.43
CA VAL A 190 -11.53 -16.91 5.27
C VAL A 190 -11.92 -18.32 5.68
N TRP A 191 -11.41 -18.82 6.80
CA TRP A 191 -11.83 -20.12 7.35
C TRP A 191 -13.31 -20.11 7.68
N SER A 192 -13.80 -19.05 8.37
CA SER A 192 -15.22 -18.92 8.68
C SER A 192 -16.11 -18.89 7.42
N HIS A 193 -15.63 -18.24 6.35
CA HIS A 193 -16.28 -18.24 5.04
C HIS A 193 -16.33 -19.66 4.43
N ALA A 194 -15.20 -20.36 4.42
CA ALA A 194 -15.13 -21.71 3.87
C ALA A 194 -15.99 -22.73 4.64
N ASP A 195 -16.10 -22.60 5.96
CA ASP A 195 -16.93 -23.45 6.82
C ASP A 195 -18.43 -23.32 6.47
N VAL A 196 -18.87 -22.11 6.09
CA VAL A 196 -20.28 -21.84 5.70
C VAL A 196 -20.56 -22.28 4.26
N LEU A 197 -19.63 -22.09 3.34
CA LEU A 197 -19.84 -22.31 1.91
C LEU A 197 -19.25 -23.65 1.38
N GLY A 198 -19.15 -24.66 2.27
CA GLY A 198 -18.77 -26.01 1.84
C GLY A 198 -17.33 -26.17 1.35
N GLY A 199 -16.40 -25.37 1.88
CA GLY A 199 -14.96 -25.51 1.61
C GLY A 199 -14.40 -24.57 0.55
N HIS A 200 -15.15 -23.61 0.05
CA HIS A 200 -14.66 -22.59 -0.86
C HIS A 200 -13.84 -21.52 -0.13
N TRP A 201 -12.55 -21.45 -0.42
CA TRP A 201 -11.65 -20.44 0.12
C TRP A 201 -11.62 -19.22 -0.79
N SER A 202 -12.00 -18.06 -0.26
CA SER A 202 -11.86 -16.78 -0.95
C SER A 202 -11.22 -15.76 -0.02
N PHE A 203 -10.25 -15.01 -0.55
CA PHE A 203 -9.65 -13.85 0.11
C PHE A 203 -10.22 -12.54 -0.44
N ASP A 204 -11.18 -12.61 -1.35
CA ASP A 204 -11.86 -11.45 -1.89
C ASP A 204 -12.85 -10.87 -0.87
N LEU A 205 -12.74 -9.58 -0.63
CA LEU A 205 -13.56 -8.89 0.36
C LEU A 205 -15.06 -8.92 0.01
N PHE A 206 -15.40 -8.91 -1.29
CA PHE A 206 -16.78 -9.00 -1.74
C PHE A 206 -17.42 -10.35 -1.41
N ASP A 207 -16.67 -11.44 -1.59
CA ASP A 207 -17.14 -12.79 -1.24
C ASP A 207 -17.30 -12.90 0.27
N LEU A 208 -16.33 -12.40 1.03
CA LEU A 208 -16.35 -12.43 2.50
C LEU A 208 -17.51 -11.62 3.09
N LEU A 209 -17.87 -10.48 2.48
CA LEU A 209 -19.00 -9.65 2.92
C LEU A 209 -20.37 -10.29 2.67
N GLN A 210 -20.48 -11.19 1.68
CA GLN A 210 -21.74 -11.89 1.39
C GLN A 210 -21.98 -13.07 2.33
N THR A 211 -20.99 -13.49 3.11
CA THR A 211 -21.10 -14.62 4.02
C THR A 211 -21.90 -14.24 5.26
N PRO A 212 -22.93 -15.00 5.63
CA PRO A 212 -23.60 -14.81 6.92
C PRO A 212 -22.61 -14.94 8.06
N GLN A 213 -22.46 -13.90 8.86
CA GLN A 213 -21.50 -13.89 9.95
C GLN A 213 -21.87 -14.90 11.03
N ILE A 214 -21.05 -15.92 11.22
CA ILE A 214 -21.23 -16.90 12.29
C ILE A 214 -20.50 -16.37 13.53
N GLY A 215 -21.26 -16.02 14.56
CA GLY A 215 -20.77 -15.35 15.77
C GLY A 215 -19.57 -15.99 16.48
N LYS A 216 -19.30 -17.28 16.24
CA LYS A 216 -18.18 -18.01 16.87
C LYS A 216 -16.81 -17.47 16.51
N TYR A 217 -16.57 -17.09 15.23
CA TYR A 217 -15.25 -16.64 14.73
C TYR A 217 -15.19 -15.13 14.56
N GLN A 218 -16.33 -14.46 14.54
CA GLN A 218 -16.42 -13.03 14.26
C GLN A 218 -15.59 -12.16 15.22
N SER A 219 -15.70 -12.41 16.54
CA SER A 219 -14.95 -11.65 17.53
C SER A 219 -13.44 -11.87 17.40
N ALA A 220 -13.01 -13.12 17.16
CA ALA A 220 -11.60 -13.42 16.97
C ALA A 220 -11.03 -12.73 15.72
N ALA A 221 -11.71 -12.86 14.57
CA ALA A 221 -11.30 -12.18 13.34
C ALA A 221 -11.26 -10.66 13.52
N PHE A 222 -12.30 -10.07 14.16
CA PHE A 222 -12.35 -8.63 14.43
C PHE A 222 -11.15 -8.16 15.25
N TYR A 223 -10.88 -8.77 16.41
CA TYR A 223 -9.77 -8.32 17.25
C TYR A 223 -8.41 -8.51 16.59
N LEU A 224 -8.20 -9.61 15.89
CA LEU A 224 -6.94 -9.86 15.19
C LEU A 224 -6.71 -8.83 14.06
N LEU A 225 -7.71 -8.57 13.23
CA LEU A 225 -7.64 -7.57 12.17
C LEU A 225 -7.51 -6.15 12.74
N PHE A 226 -8.32 -5.82 13.76
CA PHE A 226 -8.30 -4.50 14.40
C PHE A 226 -6.93 -4.18 14.99
N TYR A 227 -6.38 -5.06 15.84
CA TYR A 227 -5.06 -4.82 16.44
C TYR A 227 -3.94 -4.89 15.41
N GLY A 228 -4.04 -5.76 14.42
CA GLY A 228 -3.10 -5.81 13.31
C GLY A 228 -3.00 -4.48 12.56
N LEU A 229 -4.13 -3.88 12.21
CA LEU A 229 -4.19 -2.57 11.56
C LEU A 229 -3.87 -1.42 12.52
N ALA A 230 -4.31 -1.49 13.80
CA ALA A 230 -4.07 -0.46 14.80
C ALA A 230 -2.58 -0.24 15.10
N ILE A 231 -1.77 -1.30 15.06
CA ILE A 231 -0.31 -1.20 15.18
C ILE A 231 0.28 -0.47 13.96
N ARG A 232 -0.21 -0.74 12.78
CA ARG A 232 0.27 -0.14 11.53
C ARG A 232 -0.11 1.33 11.41
N THR A 233 -1.32 1.70 11.83
CA THR A 233 -1.86 3.08 11.83
C THR A 233 -1.57 3.86 13.09
N PRO A 234 -0.44 3.67 13.74
CA PRO A 234 0.03 4.02 15.08
C PRO A 234 -1.06 4.54 16.04
N LEU A 235 -2.12 3.75 16.26
CA LEU A 235 -3.15 4.11 17.23
C LEU A 235 -2.62 4.04 18.67
N PHE A 236 -3.06 4.98 19.51
CA PHE A 236 -2.74 4.91 20.94
C PHE A 236 -3.36 3.64 21.57
N PRO A 237 -2.60 2.86 22.37
CA PRO A 237 -1.21 3.02 22.84
C PRO A 237 -0.14 2.32 21.99
N LEU A 238 -0.46 1.84 20.77
CA LEU A 238 0.38 0.99 19.93
C LEU A 238 1.37 1.77 19.03
N HIS A 239 1.55 3.07 19.27
CA HIS A 239 2.37 3.98 18.47
C HIS A 239 3.86 4.04 18.89
N GLY A 240 4.31 3.17 19.79
CA GLY A 240 5.67 3.24 20.37
C GLY A 240 6.83 3.10 19.39
N TRP A 241 6.58 2.62 18.17
CA TRP A 241 7.56 2.54 17.09
C TRP A 241 7.74 3.87 16.34
N LEU A 242 6.68 4.70 16.24
CA LEU A 242 6.64 5.90 15.41
C LEU A 242 7.66 6.98 15.86
N PRO A 243 7.80 7.35 17.15
CA PRO A 243 8.75 8.38 17.55
C PRO A 243 10.20 8.02 17.20
N ASN A 244 10.57 6.75 17.29
CA ASN A 244 11.93 6.30 16.96
C ASN A 244 12.15 6.28 15.45
N SER A 245 11.23 5.73 14.67
CA SER A 245 11.36 5.70 13.21
C SER A 245 11.28 7.10 12.60
N ALA A 246 10.44 8.00 13.13
CA ALA A 246 10.35 9.38 12.69
C ALA A 246 11.56 10.22 13.11
N GLY A 247 12.05 10.04 14.35
CA GLY A 247 13.19 10.81 14.87
C GLY A 247 14.54 10.44 14.27
N TYR A 248 14.73 9.17 13.90
CA TYR A 248 15.99 8.66 13.35
C TYR A 248 15.90 8.24 11.88
N GLY A 249 14.71 8.28 11.30
CA GLY A 249 14.48 7.98 9.89
C GLY A 249 14.95 9.08 8.95
N LEU A 250 15.10 8.75 7.68
CA LEU A 250 15.64 9.63 6.63
C LEU A 250 14.85 10.93 6.47
N ILE A 251 13.53 10.89 6.65
CA ILE A 251 12.62 12.01 6.42
C ILE A 251 12.58 12.97 7.61
N ALA A 252 12.77 12.47 8.82
CA ALA A 252 12.76 13.27 10.03
C ALA A 252 14.09 13.97 10.30
N VAL A 253 15.14 13.63 9.61
CA VAL A 253 16.46 14.25 9.70
C VAL A 253 16.63 15.31 8.60
N GLY A 254 15.60 16.08 8.30
CA GLY A 254 15.70 17.41 7.78
C GLY A 254 15.88 18.36 8.97
N PRO A 255 16.31 19.51 8.90
CA PRO A 255 17.05 20.41 8.05
C PRO A 255 18.54 20.22 8.06
#